data_97588c18d58f8a3791c4d1256000b982
#
_entry.id   97588c18d58f8a3791c4d1256000b982
#
_cell.length_a   1.000
_cell.length_b   1.000
_cell.length_c   1.000
_cell.angle_alpha   90.00
_cell.angle_beta   90.00
_cell.angle_gamma   90.00
#
_symmetry.space_group_name_H-M   'P 1'
#
loop_
_entity.id
_entity.type
_entity.pdbx_description
1 polymer ?
#
loop_
_entity_poly.entity_id
_entity_poly.type
_entity_poly.pdbx_seq_one_letter_code
_entity_poly.pdbx_strand_id
1 'polypeptide(L)'
;MKSILSILIIAVFISCNSSSTEDTYAVKKVPEKSELNKQANTFFASVTQLEKKDLKEEKVNLGKRLYFDKRLSKNNTISCNSCHNLSTYGVDNLPTSPGDTKEFGTRNSPSVLYAHLHSSQFWDGRAKDVEEQAGMPILNPVEHSIPDSLYIVKKLKKIDNYVKSFNEVYPESGLTFENLTNAIGAFERKMTPVSQFDRYLDGDEDALTAKQKDGLKAFINNACITCHSGVALGGSMMQKFGLFGNYWEYTKSKKIDKGLAEVTVKSSDEYIFKVPSLRNITKTSPYFHDGSVESLEKSIKIMAKLQSNKDITEDEVADIISFLESLEADLDPEMKTL
;
A
#
# COMPACT_ATOMS: atom_id res chain seq x y z
N MET A 1 -41.53 40.72 86.82
CA MET A 1 -41.56 39.26 86.80
C MET A 1 -42.03 38.84 85.36
N LYS A 2 -41.18 38.45 84.54
CA LYS A 2 -41.47 38.10 83.13
C LYS A 2 -41.31 36.59 82.99
N SER A 3 -42.45 35.90 82.67
CA SER A 3 -42.48 34.49 82.37
C SER A 3 -41.97 34.29 80.91
N ILE A 4 -41.00 33.40 80.71
CA ILE A 4 -40.49 32.98 79.44
C ILE A 4 -41.16 31.65 79.11
N LEU A 5 -41.91 31.64 78.06
CA LEU A 5 -42.58 30.45 77.47
C LEU A 5 -41.67 29.82 76.48
N SER A 6 -41.13 28.64 76.78
CA SER A 6 -40.30 27.86 75.85
C SER A 6 -41.18 27.04 74.91
N ILE A 7 -41.10 27.31 73.60
CA ILE A 7 -41.74 26.54 72.54
C ILE A 7 -40.77 25.45 72.10
N LEU A 8 -41.16 24.19 72.21
CA LEU A 8 -40.46 23.04 71.81
C LEU A 8 -40.84 22.74 70.32
N ILE A 9 -39.88 22.95 69.41
CA ILE A 9 -40.08 22.64 67.98
C ILE A 9 -39.59 21.21 67.78
N ILE A 10 -40.49 20.30 67.50
CA ILE A 10 -40.21 18.91 67.02
C ILE A 10 -39.94 18.95 65.53
N ALA A 11 -38.68 18.77 65.14
CA ALA A 11 -38.33 18.60 63.75
C ALA A 11 -38.49 17.13 63.34
N VAL A 12 -39.44 16.87 62.47
CA VAL A 12 -39.63 15.56 61.84
C VAL A 12 -38.69 15.48 60.66
N PHE A 13 -37.63 14.67 60.73
CA PHE A 13 -36.78 14.35 59.60
C PHE A 13 -37.45 13.26 58.76
N ILE A 14 -37.98 13.63 57.58
CA ILE A 14 -38.36 12.71 56.55
C ILE A 14 -37.12 12.32 55.76
N SER A 15 -36.58 11.12 55.97
CA SER A 15 -35.49 10.54 55.21
C SER A 15 -36.04 10.06 53.85
N CYS A 16 -35.85 10.85 52.82
CA CYS A 16 -36.01 10.36 51.44
C CYS A 16 -34.82 9.50 51.07
N ASN A 17 -34.99 8.19 51.07
CA ASN A 17 -33.99 7.24 50.56
C ASN A 17 -34.10 7.23 49.02
N SER A 18 -33.37 8.11 48.33
CA SER A 18 -33.17 8.04 46.87
C SER A 18 -32.04 7.07 46.57
N SER A 19 -32.38 5.85 46.19
CA SER A 19 -31.46 4.91 45.56
C SER A 19 -31.08 5.45 44.19
N SER A 20 -30.02 6.24 44.11
CA SER A 20 -29.35 6.55 42.87
C SER A 20 -28.58 5.31 42.44
N THR A 21 -29.10 4.61 41.44
CA THR A 21 -28.27 3.69 40.65
C THR A 21 -27.24 4.55 39.92
N GLU A 22 -26.03 4.64 40.47
CA GLU A 22 -24.87 5.11 39.71
C GLU A 22 -24.61 4.07 38.62
N ASP A 23 -25.11 4.32 37.40
CA ASP A 23 -24.59 3.71 36.20
C ASP A 23 -23.13 4.15 36.06
N THR A 24 -22.24 3.39 36.67
CA THR A 24 -20.79 3.51 36.44
C THR A 24 -20.53 3.06 35.03
N TYR A 25 -20.56 4.00 34.07
CA TYR A 25 -19.92 3.82 32.79
C TYR A 25 -18.44 3.56 33.06
N ALA A 26 -18.05 2.29 33.03
CA ALA A 26 -16.65 1.91 33.04
C ALA A 26 -16.00 2.52 31.81
N VAL A 27 -15.33 3.65 31.98
CA VAL A 27 -14.44 4.20 30.95
C VAL A 27 -13.44 3.09 30.67
N LYS A 28 -13.57 2.42 29.51
CA LYS A 28 -12.55 1.49 29.05
C LYS A 28 -11.24 2.27 29.02
N LYS A 29 -10.36 2.02 29.99
CA LYS A 29 -9.00 2.55 29.97
C LYS A 29 -8.40 2.10 28.66
N VAL A 30 -8.11 3.05 27.77
CA VAL A 30 -7.31 2.75 26.57
C VAL A 30 -6.00 2.17 27.09
N PRO A 31 -5.61 0.95 26.72
CA PRO A 31 -4.38 0.35 27.22
C PRO A 31 -3.21 1.28 26.88
N GLU A 32 -2.32 1.49 27.84
CA GLU A 32 -1.10 2.26 27.59
C GLU A 32 -0.25 1.50 26.58
N LYS A 33 0.17 2.18 25.49
CA LYS A 33 1.02 1.59 24.46
C LYS A 33 2.33 1.07 25.08
N SER A 34 2.72 -0.14 24.72
CA SER A 34 4.01 -0.72 25.11
C SER A 34 5.19 0.09 24.56
N GLU A 35 6.38 -0.06 25.16
CA GLU A 35 7.59 0.60 24.65
C GLU A 35 7.89 0.23 23.18
N LEU A 36 7.64 -1.03 22.79
CA LEU A 36 7.79 -1.45 21.41
C LEU A 36 6.81 -0.74 20.49
N ASN A 37 5.55 -0.57 20.91
CA ASN A 37 4.55 0.16 20.12
C ASN A 37 4.92 1.64 19.99
N LYS A 38 5.36 2.28 21.09
CA LYS A 38 5.86 3.67 21.04
C LYS A 38 7.03 3.80 20.08
N GLN A 39 8.00 2.88 20.15
CA GLN A 39 9.14 2.82 19.23
C GLN A 39 8.70 2.62 17.79
N ALA A 40 7.79 1.67 17.51
CA ALA A 40 7.27 1.42 16.17
C ALA A 40 6.61 2.68 15.57
N ASN A 41 5.83 3.42 16.36
CA ASN A 41 5.20 4.67 15.92
C ASN A 41 6.20 5.81 15.63
N THR A 42 7.50 5.68 15.97
CA THR A 42 8.53 6.64 15.51
C THR A 42 8.98 6.38 14.07
N PHE A 43 8.80 5.16 13.56
CA PHE A 43 9.26 4.76 12.23
C PHE A 43 8.11 4.54 11.25
N PHE A 44 6.94 4.16 11.74
CA PHE A 44 5.80 3.74 10.92
C PHE A 44 4.57 4.56 11.23
N ALA A 45 3.64 4.60 10.28
CA ALA A 45 2.32 5.18 10.47
C ALA A 45 1.24 4.22 9.98
N SER A 46 0.11 4.18 10.67
CA SER A 46 -1.06 3.39 10.26
C SER A 46 -1.76 4.04 9.07
N VAL A 47 -2.28 3.21 8.16
CA VAL A 47 -3.12 3.69 7.05
C VAL A 47 -4.44 4.30 7.55
N THR A 48 -4.88 3.97 8.75
CA THR A 48 -6.10 4.52 9.35
C THR A 48 -5.96 5.99 9.72
N GLN A 49 -4.72 6.46 9.91
CA GLN A 49 -4.37 7.85 10.27
C GLN A 49 -4.23 8.74 9.03
N LEU A 50 -4.34 8.18 7.83
CA LEU A 50 -4.27 8.96 6.60
C LEU A 50 -5.50 9.85 6.45
N GLU A 51 -5.27 11.07 6.01
CA GLU A 51 -6.34 11.98 5.61
C GLU A 51 -7.11 11.37 4.43
N LYS A 52 -8.41 11.11 4.64
CA LYS A 52 -9.24 10.55 3.58
C LYS A 52 -9.52 11.65 2.54
N LYS A 53 -8.94 11.51 1.36
CA LYS A 53 -9.35 12.35 0.23
C LYS A 53 -10.81 12.02 -0.10
N ASP A 54 -11.63 13.07 -0.20
CA ASP A 54 -12.99 12.94 -0.71
C ASP A 54 -12.95 12.66 -2.21
N LEU A 55 -13.07 11.39 -2.54
CA LEU A 55 -13.12 10.91 -3.93
C LEU A 55 -14.58 10.64 -4.28
N LYS A 56 -15.11 11.39 -5.24
CA LYS A 56 -16.47 11.15 -5.75
C LYS A 56 -16.63 9.70 -6.18
N GLU A 57 -17.66 9.04 -5.69
CA GLU A 57 -17.88 7.61 -5.92
C GLU A 57 -18.05 7.29 -7.40
N GLU A 58 -18.70 8.16 -8.16
CA GLU A 58 -18.88 7.99 -9.62
C GLU A 58 -17.53 7.95 -10.35
N LYS A 59 -16.55 8.76 -9.90
CA LYS A 59 -15.19 8.75 -10.45
C LYS A 59 -14.46 7.45 -10.12
N VAL A 60 -14.57 6.97 -8.88
CA VAL A 60 -13.99 5.70 -8.43
C VAL A 60 -14.59 4.54 -9.22
N ASN A 61 -15.91 4.51 -9.39
CA ASN A 61 -16.63 3.47 -10.13
C ASN A 61 -16.28 3.47 -11.64
N LEU A 62 -16.08 4.65 -12.22
CA LEU A 62 -15.56 4.76 -13.59
C LEU A 62 -14.14 4.19 -13.68
N GLY A 63 -13.26 4.54 -12.74
CA GLY A 63 -11.90 4.02 -12.66
C GLY A 63 -11.85 2.51 -12.49
N LYS A 64 -12.71 1.95 -11.64
CA LYS A 64 -12.85 0.51 -11.46
C LYS A 64 -13.20 -0.20 -12.77
N ARG A 65 -14.20 0.31 -13.50
CA ARG A 65 -14.56 -0.27 -14.80
C ARG A 65 -13.42 -0.23 -15.81
N LEU A 66 -12.67 0.88 -15.84
CA LEU A 66 -11.49 1.02 -16.71
C LEU A 66 -10.38 0.04 -16.32
N TYR A 67 -10.11 -0.11 -15.02
CA TYR A 67 -9.07 -1.01 -14.50
C TYR A 67 -9.25 -2.47 -14.95
N PHE A 68 -10.50 -2.94 -15.06
CA PHE A 68 -10.83 -4.29 -15.53
C PHE A 68 -11.05 -4.40 -17.04
N ASP A 69 -11.09 -3.27 -17.77
CA ASP A 69 -11.47 -3.28 -19.19
C ASP A 69 -10.32 -3.63 -20.12
N LYS A 70 -10.40 -4.79 -20.74
CA LYS A 70 -9.42 -5.24 -21.72
C LYS A 70 -9.36 -4.38 -22.98
N ARG A 71 -10.37 -3.54 -23.24
CA ARG A 71 -10.38 -2.60 -24.38
C ARG A 71 -9.36 -1.48 -24.23
N LEU A 72 -8.72 -1.36 -23.05
CA LEU A 72 -7.56 -0.48 -22.84
C LEU A 72 -6.29 -1.03 -23.50
N SER A 73 -6.28 -2.26 -24.00
CA SER A 73 -5.20 -2.78 -24.83
C SER A 73 -5.58 -2.83 -26.32
N LYS A 74 -4.58 -2.85 -27.22
CA LYS A 74 -4.79 -2.74 -28.67
C LYS A 74 -5.66 -3.87 -29.20
N ASN A 75 -5.36 -5.11 -28.82
CA ASN A 75 -6.05 -6.33 -29.25
C ASN A 75 -7.19 -6.75 -28.29
N ASN A 76 -7.49 -5.98 -27.25
CA ASN A 76 -8.50 -6.28 -26.22
C ASN A 76 -8.21 -7.58 -25.43
N THR A 77 -6.94 -7.91 -25.22
CA THR A 77 -6.54 -9.16 -24.55
C THR A 77 -6.20 -8.97 -23.07
N ILE A 78 -5.68 -7.80 -22.68
CA ILE A 78 -5.27 -7.51 -21.31
C ILE A 78 -5.92 -6.23 -20.77
N SER A 79 -5.98 -6.13 -19.45
CA SER A 79 -6.40 -4.95 -18.66
C SER A 79 -5.37 -4.72 -17.56
N CYS A 80 -5.50 -3.65 -16.74
CA CYS A 80 -4.63 -3.43 -15.59
C CYS A 80 -4.65 -4.64 -14.63
N ASN A 81 -5.84 -5.23 -14.42
CA ASN A 81 -6.01 -6.43 -13.60
C ASN A 81 -5.30 -7.68 -14.15
N SER A 82 -4.83 -7.67 -15.40
CA SER A 82 -4.10 -8.82 -15.96
C SER A 82 -2.71 -8.98 -15.36
N CYS A 83 -2.03 -7.88 -15.06
CA CYS A 83 -0.70 -7.85 -14.45
C CYS A 83 -0.76 -7.48 -12.96
N HIS A 84 -1.78 -6.73 -12.55
CA HIS A 84 -2.02 -6.30 -11.18
C HIS A 84 -3.34 -6.88 -10.66
N ASN A 85 -3.39 -8.22 -10.58
CA ASN A 85 -4.60 -8.96 -10.23
C ASN A 85 -5.01 -8.72 -8.77
N LEU A 86 -6.16 -8.09 -8.56
CA LEU A 86 -6.65 -7.76 -7.22
C LEU A 86 -7.03 -9.00 -6.40
N SER A 87 -7.27 -10.15 -7.03
CA SER A 87 -7.51 -11.42 -6.32
C SER A 87 -6.23 -12.07 -5.79
N THR A 88 -5.06 -11.59 -6.24
CA THR A 88 -3.73 -12.05 -5.84
C THR A 88 -2.89 -10.90 -5.28
N TYR A 89 -3.51 -10.04 -4.46
CA TYR A 89 -2.85 -8.90 -3.79
C TYR A 89 -2.24 -7.88 -4.76
N GLY A 90 -2.82 -7.72 -5.96
CA GLY A 90 -2.43 -6.71 -6.95
C GLY A 90 -1.18 -7.06 -7.76
N VAL A 91 -0.86 -8.34 -7.91
CA VAL A 91 0.24 -8.88 -8.72
C VAL A 91 -0.24 -10.08 -9.54
N ASP A 92 0.51 -10.49 -10.56
CA ASP A 92 0.26 -11.72 -11.34
C ASP A 92 1.12 -12.90 -10.89
N ASN A 93 2.01 -12.70 -9.92
CA ASN A 93 2.98 -13.67 -9.41
C ASN A 93 3.92 -14.24 -10.48
N LEU A 94 4.17 -13.50 -11.56
CA LEU A 94 5.16 -13.86 -12.58
C LEU A 94 6.43 -13.01 -12.40
N PRO A 95 7.60 -13.52 -12.80
CA PRO A 95 8.82 -12.70 -12.81
C PRO A 95 8.66 -11.42 -13.63
N THR A 96 8.05 -11.53 -14.80
CA THR A 96 7.64 -10.43 -15.67
C THR A 96 6.33 -10.78 -16.37
N SER A 97 5.49 -9.79 -16.58
CA SER A 97 4.14 -9.99 -17.15
C SER A 97 4.13 -10.03 -18.67
N PRO A 98 3.30 -10.90 -19.30
CA PRO A 98 3.08 -10.87 -20.74
C PRO A 98 2.14 -9.72 -21.12
N GLY A 99 2.51 -8.93 -22.12
CA GLY A 99 1.66 -7.87 -22.68
C GLY A 99 0.63 -8.36 -23.71
N ASP A 100 -0.02 -7.40 -24.36
CA ASP A 100 -1.09 -7.62 -25.35
C ASP A 100 -0.62 -8.42 -26.59
N THR A 101 0.67 -8.31 -26.93
CA THR A 101 1.32 -9.05 -28.05
C THR A 101 2.00 -10.35 -27.59
N LYS A 102 1.90 -10.73 -26.32
CA LYS A 102 2.60 -11.86 -25.68
C LYS A 102 4.11 -11.64 -25.49
N GLU A 103 4.61 -10.46 -25.75
CA GLU A 103 5.96 -10.06 -25.36
C GLU A 103 6.02 -9.82 -23.85
N PHE A 104 7.18 -10.07 -23.25
CA PHE A 104 7.38 -9.90 -21.81
C PHE A 104 8.10 -8.60 -21.51
N GLY A 105 7.66 -7.91 -20.48
CA GLY A 105 8.41 -6.80 -19.89
C GLY A 105 9.76 -7.23 -19.30
N THR A 106 10.56 -6.28 -18.88
CA THR A 106 11.88 -6.55 -18.28
C THR A 106 11.88 -6.45 -16.76
N ARG A 107 10.79 -5.94 -16.17
CA ARG A 107 10.64 -5.73 -14.73
C ARG A 107 9.39 -6.42 -14.21
N ASN A 108 9.47 -6.85 -12.97
CA ASN A 108 8.34 -7.42 -12.22
C ASN A 108 7.24 -6.36 -12.02
N SER A 109 5.98 -6.78 -12.11
CA SER A 109 4.82 -5.94 -11.84
C SER A 109 4.59 -5.88 -10.33
N PRO A 110 4.92 -4.75 -9.66
CA PRO A 110 4.74 -4.63 -8.22
C PRO A 110 3.25 -4.53 -7.86
N SER A 111 2.92 -4.80 -6.60
CA SER A 111 1.54 -4.64 -6.12
C SER A 111 1.05 -3.21 -6.34
N VAL A 112 -0.18 -3.09 -6.86
CA VAL A 112 -0.91 -1.83 -7.00
C VAL A 112 -1.53 -1.39 -5.65
N LEU A 113 -1.68 -2.31 -4.69
CA LEU A 113 -2.17 -1.98 -3.37
C LEU A 113 -1.17 -1.02 -2.69
N TYR A 114 -1.71 0.03 -2.07
CA TYR A 114 -0.93 1.10 -1.42
C TYR A 114 -0.04 1.94 -2.37
N ALA A 115 -0.06 1.72 -3.69
CA ALA A 115 0.84 2.39 -4.63
C ALA A 115 0.72 3.93 -4.57
N HIS A 116 -0.48 4.47 -4.34
CA HIS A 116 -0.71 5.92 -4.22
C HIS A 116 -0.03 6.57 -2.99
N LEU A 117 0.48 5.76 -2.05
CA LEU A 117 1.26 6.23 -0.89
C LEU A 117 2.75 6.38 -1.19
N HIS A 118 3.19 5.95 -2.36
CA HIS A 118 4.58 6.08 -2.77
C HIS A 118 4.88 7.49 -3.29
N SER A 119 6.10 7.94 -3.09
CA SER A 119 6.58 9.26 -3.57
C SER A 119 6.71 9.34 -5.10
N SER A 120 6.85 8.20 -5.76
CA SER A 120 6.89 8.07 -7.23
C SER A 120 6.48 6.65 -7.63
N GLN A 121 6.19 6.44 -8.92
CA GLN A 121 5.78 5.14 -9.43
C GLN A 121 6.83 4.53 -10.35
N PHE A 122 6.69 3.24 -10.63
CA PHE A 122 7.70 2.34 -11.23
C PHE A 122 8.92 2.09 -10.33
N TRP A 123 9.70 1.08 -10.68
CA TRP A 123 10.95 0.74 -9.99
C TRP A 123 12.01 1.84 -10.11
N ASP A 124 12.02 2.59 -11.21
CA ASP A 124 12.93 3.70 -11.50
C ASP A 124 12.39 5.09 -11.13
N GLY A 125 11.18 5.16 -10.57
CA GLY A 125 10.60 6.41 -10.09
C GLY A 125 10.17 7.41 -11.18
N ARG A 126 10.04 6.98 -12.46
CA ARG A 126 9.83 7.89 -13.60
C ARG A 126 8.44 8.55 -13.69
N ALA A 127 7.45 8.09 -12.93
CA ALA A 127 6.15 8.74 -12.84
C ALA A 127 5.92 9.29 -11.42
N LYS A 128 5.33 10.49 -11.34
CA LYS A 128 5.17 11.22 -10.06
C LYS A 128 4.05 10.68 -9.17
N ASP A 129 2.99 10.14 -9.77
CA ASP A 129 1.79 9.65 -9.07
C ASP A 129 1.12 8.50 -9.84
N VAL A 130 0.07 7.93 -9.27
CA VAL A 130 -0.66 6.81 -9.88
C VAL A 130 -1.45 7.23 -11.13
N GLU A 131 -1.86 8.47 -11.23
CA GLU A 131 -2.56 9.02 -12.39
C GLU A 131 -1.63 9.08 -13.62
N GLU A 132 -0.41 9.56 -13.44
CA GLU A 132 0.60 9.57 -14.50
C GLU A 132 1.04 8.15 -14.84
N GLN A 133 1.24 7.30 -13.83
CA GLN A 133 1.63 5.91 -14.01
C GLN A 133 0.60 5.16 -14.86
N ALA A 134 -0.71 5.29 -14.57
CA ALA A 134 -1.76 4.56 -15.26
C ALA A 134 -1.79 4.77 -16.79
N GLY A 135 -1.30 5.91 -17.26
CA GLY A 135 -1.22 6.23 -18.69
C GLY A 135 -0.06 5.56 -19.42
N MET A 136 1.06 5.33 -18.74
CA MET A 136 2.28 4.84 -19.37
C MET A 136 2.18 3.39 -19.89
N PRO A 137 1.66 2.42 -19.12
CA PRO A 137 1.43 1.06 -19.61
C PRO A 137 0.48 0.98 -20.81
N ILE A 138 -0.53 1.84 -20.86
CA ILE A 138 -1.49 1.91 -21.98
C ILE A 138 -0.75 2.20 -23.29
N LEU A 139 0.21 3.11 -23.26
CA LEU A 139 0.99 3.54 -24.45
C LEU A 139 2.26 2.71 -24.66
N ASN A 140 2.61 1.81 -23.74
CA ASN A 140 3.81 0.98 -23.86
C ASN A 140 3.58 -0.12 -24.91
N PRO A 141 4.43 -0.21 -25.97
CA PRO A 141 4.28 -1.20 -27.04
C PRO A 141 4.41 -2.65 -26.55
N VAL A 142 5.14 -2.90 -25.46
CA VAL A 142 5.30 -4.25 -24.88
C VAL A 142 4.15 -4.61 -23.95
N GLU A 143 3.43 -3.62 -23.37
CA GLU A 143 2.33 -3.84 -22.43
C GLU A 143 0.98 -3.79 -23.16
N HIS A 144 0.24 -2.68 -23.09
CA HIS A 144 -1.08 -2.55 -23.74
C HIS A 144 -1.02 -2.26 -25.26
N SER A 145 0.11 -1.84 -25.78
CA SER A 145 0.38 -1.63 -27.22
C SER A 145 -0.52 -0.59 -27.92
N ILE A 146 -1.15 0.31 -27.18
CA ILE A 146 -1.93 1.41 -27.75
C ILE A 146 -0.98 2.41 -28.42
N PRO A 147 -1.17 2.76 -29.71
CA PRO A 147 -0.20 3.57 -30.46
C PRO A 147 0.00 4.99 -29.88
N ASP A 148 -1.09 5.62 -29.43
CA ASP A 148 -1.09 6.98 -28.87
C ASP A 148 -2.38 7.27 -28.07
N SER A 149 -2.36 8.37 -27.32
CA SER A 149 -3.49 8.80 -26.50
C SER A 149 -4.77 9.13 -27.29
N LEU A 150 -4.63 9.61 -28.51
CA LEU A 150 -5.79 9.91 -29.36
C LEU A 150 -6.46 8.63 -29.84
N TYR A 151 -5.68 7.59 -30.11
CA TYR A 151 -6.21 6.28 -30.51
C TYR A 151 -7.13 5.71 -29.44
N ILE A 152 -6.68 5.63 -28.19
CA ILE A 152 -7.50 5.06 -27.12
C ILE A 152 -8.74 5.91 -26.85
N VAL A 153 -8.63 7.23 -26.85
CA VAL A 153 -9.78 8.13 -26.71
C VAL A 153 -10.79 7.91 -27.82
N LYS A 154 -10.36 7.84 -29.11
CA LYS A 154 -11.26 7.55 -30.23
C LYS A 154 -11.89 6.16 -30.13
N LYS A 155 -11.14 5.17 -29.63
CA LYS A 155 -11.63 3.81 -29.43
C LYS A 155 -12.76 3.78 -28.38
N LEU A 156 -12.57 4.42 -27.25
CA LEU A 156 -13.55 4.45 -26.16
C LEU A 156 -14.75 5.35 -26.48
N LYS A 157 -14.59 6.43 -27.27
CA LYS A 157 -15.69 7.28 -27.72
C LYS A 157 -16.74 6.57 -28.59
N LYS A 158 -16.43 5.38 -29.11
CA LYS A 158 -17.39 4.52 -29.82
C LYS A 158 -18.32 3.74 -28.88
N ILE A 159 -18.16 3.89 -27.58
CA ILE A 159 -18.88 3.15 -26.54
C ILE A 159 -19.73 4.15 -25.77
N ASP A 160 -21.02 4.20 -26.07
CA ASP A 160 -21.96 5.20 -25.51
C ASP A 160 -21.91 5.27 -23.98
N ASN A 161 -21.83 4.11 -23.32
CA ASN A 161 -21.73 4.04 -21.86
C ASN A 161 -20.49 4.75 -21.31
N TYR A 162 -19.34 4.72 -22.00
CA TYR A 162 -18.18 5.50 -21.60
C TYR A 162 -18.38 6.99 -21.83
N VAL A 163 -18.87 7.38 -23.01
CA VAL A 163 -19.14 8.80 -23.30
C VAL A 163 -20.07 9.37 -22.23
N LYS A 164 -21.17 8.68 -21.92
CA LYS A 164 -22.10 9.10 -20.87
C LYS A 164 -21.42 9.22 -19.51
N SER A 165 -20.71 8.19 -19.04
CA SER A 165 -20.08 8.17 -17.72
C SER A 165 -18.97 9.22 -17.59
N PHE A 166 -18.18 9.44 -18.64
CA PHE A 166 -17.18 10.51 -18.61
C PHE A 166 -17.81 11.90 -18.56
N ASN A 167 -18.91 12.15 -19.28
CA ASN A 167 -19.61 13.43 -19.22
C ASN A 167 -20.27 13.67 -17.84
N GLU A 168 -20.74 12.62 -17.17
CA GLU A 168 -21.26 12.72 -15.81
C GLU A 168 -20.16 13.06 -14.79
N VAL A 169 -19.00 12.42 -14.90
CA VAL A 169 -17.86 12.62 -13.98
C VAL A 169 -17.07 13.88 -14.30
N TYR A 170 -16.95 14.22 -15.59
CA TYR A 170 -16.16 15.34 -16.11
C TYR A 170 -17.01 16.19 -17.09
N PRO A 171 -17.98 16.95 -16.62
CA PRO A 171 -18.97 17.61 -17.48
C PRO A 171 -18.38 18.62 -18.48
N GLU A 172 -17.25 19.24 -18.14
CA GLU A 172 -16.62 20.25 -19.00
C GLU A 172 -15.70 19.65 -20.08
N SER A 173 -15.03 18.55 -19.77
CA SER A 173 -13.97 17.97 -20.63
C SER A 173 -14.31 16.60 -21.20
N GLY A 174 -15.25 15.88 -20.60
CA GLY A 174 -15.69 14.56 -21.04
C GLY A 174 -14.56 13.52 -21.07
N LEU A 175 -14.58 12.67 -22.11
CA LEU A 175 -13.59 11.62 -22.30
C LEU A 175 -12.33 12.18 -22.96
N THR A 176 -11.29 12.39 -22.16
CA THR A 176 -9.91 12.69 -22.55
C THR A 176 -8.96 11.61 -22.00
N PHE A 177 -7.71 11.57 -22.48
CA PHE A 177 -6.70 10.64 -21.93
C PHE A 177 -6.36 10.97 -20.46
N GLU A 178 -6.27 12.25 -20.14
CA GLU A 178 -6.04 12.70 -18.77
C GLU A 178 -7.18 12.28 -17.83
N ASN A 179 -8.44 12.46 -18.23
CA ASN A 179 -9.58 12.05 -17.43
C ASN A 179 -9.67 10.52 -17.27
N LEU A 180 -9.23 9.76 -18.29
CA LEU A 180 -9.13 8.31 -18.23
C LEU A 180 -8.14 7.88 -17.13
N THR A 181 -6.93 8.44 -17.16
CA THR A 181 -5.89 8.11 -16.15
C THR A 181 -6.27 8.61 -14.76
N ASN A 182 -6.86 9.79 -14.66
CA ASN A 182 -7.40 10.35 -13.43
C ASN A 182 -8.52 9.49 -12.80
N ALA A 183 -9.33 8.84 -13.61
CA ALA A 183 -10.36 7.93 -13.10
C ALA A 183 -9.73 6.63 -12.58
N ILE A 184 -8.76 6.05 -13.32
CA ILE A 184 -8.02 4.85 -12.86
C ILE A 184 -7.32 5.14 -11.54
N GLY A 185 -6.57 6.25 -11.43
CA GLY A 185 -5.89 6.65 -10.21
C GLY A 185 -6.86 6.87 -9.03
N ALA A 186 -8.07 7.38 -9.28
CA ALA A 186 -9.08 7.50 -8.23
C ALA A 186 -9.52 6.14 -7.65
N PHE A 187 -9.61 5.11 -8.49
CA PHE A 187 -9.87 3.75 -8.03
C PHE A 187 -8.67 3.17 -7.26
N GLU A 188 -7.45 3.34 -7.77
CA GLU A 188 -6.23 2.86 -7.10
C GLU A 188 -6.04 3.49 -5.71
N ARG A 189 -6.44 4.75 -5.52
CA ARG A 189 -6.41 5.42 -4.21
C ARG A 189 -7.35 4.81 -3.16
N LYS A 190 -8.26 3.92 -3.54
CA LYS A 190 -9.09 3.13 -2.60
C LYS A 190 -8.44 1.81 -2.20
N MET A 191 -7.33 1.41 -2.81
CA MET A 191 -6.64 0.14 -2.57
C MET A 191 -5.71 0.21 -1.35
N THR A 192 -6.29 0.52 -0.18
CA THR A 192 -5.53 0.72 1.06
C THR A 192 -6.18 -0.07 2.20
N PRO A 193 -6.12 -1.43 2.16
CA PRO A 193 -6.69 -2.25 3.23
C PRO A 193 -5.91 -2.10 4.54
N VAL A 194 -6.58 -2.33 5.67
CA VAL A 194 -6.02 -2.22 7.02
C VAL A 194 -5.47 -3.56 7.48
N SER A 195 -4.19 -3.61 7.85
CA SER A 195 -3.50 -4.83 8.32
C SER A 195 -3.55 -5.00 9.84
N GLN A 196 -3.07 -6.15 10.34
CA GLN A 196 -2.85 -6.36 11.79
C GLN A 196 -1.88 -5.33 12.36
N PHE A 197 -0.80 -5.02 11.62
CA PHE A 197 0.20 -4.04 12.05
C PHE A 197 -0.38 -2.63 12.17
N ASP A 198 -1.30 -2.24 11.30
CA ASP A 198 -2.01 -0.95 11.42
C ASP A 198 -2.77 -0.86 12.73
N ARG A 199 -3.54 -1.92 13.10
CA ARG A 199 -4.25 -1.96 14.37
C ARG A 199 -3.30 -1.90 15.58
N TYR A 200 -2.16 -2.59 15.49
CA TYR A 200 -1.13 -2.50 16.53
C TYR A 200 -0.61 -1.07 16.67
N LEU A 201 -0.27 -0.39 15.59
CA LEU A 201 0.17 1.02 15.61
C LEU A 201 -0.90 1.94 16.22
N ASP A 202 -2.17 1.65 16.02
CA ASP A 202 -3.28 2.41 16.58
C ASP A 202 -3.53 2.13 18.08
N GLY A 203 -2.82 1.14 18.66
CA GLY A 203 -2.85 0.83 20.09
C GLY A 203 -3.52 -0.47 20.50
N ASP A 204 -3.93 -1.32 19.52
CA ASP A 204 -4.38 -2.68 19.78
C ASP A 204 -3.14 -3.57 20.03
N GLU A 205 -2.72 -3.64 21.30
CA GLU A 205 -1.52 -4.41 21.69
C GLU A 205 -1.66 -5.92 21.41
N ASP A 206 -2.87 -6.43 21.30
CA ASP A 206 -3.16 -7.85 21.03
C ASP A 206 -3.24 -8.16 19.53
N ALA A 207 -3.18 -7.13 18.67
CA ALA A 207 -3.18 -7.32 17.22
C ALA A 207 -1.97 -8.10 16.71
N LEU A 208 -0.83 -8.03 17.41
CA LEU A 208 0.37 -8.81 17.08
C LEU A 208 0.61 -9.94 18.09
N THR A 209 0.94 -11.11 17.58
CA THR A 209 1.46 -12.23 18.39
C THR A 209 2.84 -11.91 18.98
N ALA A 210 3.26 -12.67 20.00
CA ALA A 210 4.60 -12.51 20.58
C ALA A 210 5.70 -12.69 19.51
N LYS A 211 5.58 -13.67 18.63
CA LYS A 211 6.54 -13.92 17.55
C LYS A 211 6.58 -12.76 16.54
N GLN A 212 5.45 -12.16 16.17
CA GLN A 212 5.40 -10.99 15.30
C GLN A 212 6.04 -9.76 15.96
N LYS A 213 5.89 -9.60 17.28
CA LYS A 213 6.57 -8.55 18.05
C LYS A 213 8.09 -8.78 18.10
N ASP A 214 8.55 -10.01 18.23
CA ASP A 214 9.98 -10.35 18.19
C ASP A 214 10.54 -10.11 16.77
N GLY A 215 9.77 -10.42 15.72
CA GLY A 215 10.12 -10.10 14.35
C GLY A 215 10.19 -8.59 14.07
N LEU A 216 9.29 -7.78 14.64
CA LEU A 216 9.38 -6.33 14.59
C LEU A 216 10.66 -5.80 15.24
N LYS A 217 11.05 -6.33 16.40
CA LYS A 217 12.34 -5.99 17.05
C LYS A 217 13.51 -6.38 16.16
N ALA A 218 13.50 -7.59 15.58
CA ALA A 218 14.55 -8.05 14.66
C ALA A 218 14.65 -7.14 13.43
N PHE A 219 13.52 -6.73 12.85
CA PHE A 219 13.46 -5.79 11.72
C PHE A 219 14.07 -4.42 12.07
N ILE A 220 13.78 -3.89 13.25
CA ILE A 220 14.35 -2.63 13.74
C ILE A 220 15.86 -2.78 14.00
N ASN A 221 16.27 -3.84 14.72
CA ASN A 221 17.67 -4.06 15.11
C ASN A 221 18.60 -4.36 13.92
N ASN A 222 18.06 -4.94 12.85
CA ASN A 222 18.79 -5.16 11.60
C ASN A 222 18.78 -3.94 10.68
N ALA A 223 18.29 -2.78 11.16
CA ALA A 223 18.25 -1.51 10.46
C ALA A 223 17.42 -1.50 9.16
N CYS A 224 16.49 -2.44 8.98
CA CYS A 224 15.58 -2.48 7.83
C CYS A 224 14.73 -1.22 7.73
N ILE A 225 14.40 -0.63 8.89
CA ILE A 225 13.67 0.63 9.03
C ILE A 225 14.33 1.83 8.36
N THR A 226 15.63 1.78 8.08
CA THR A 226 16.37 2.88 7.42
C THR A 226 15.80 3.19 6.04
N CYS A 227 15.35 2.14 5.33
CA CYS A 227 14.77 2.26 3.99
C CYS A 227 13.28 1.91 3.97
N HIS A 228 12.86 0.94 4.81
CA HIS A 228 11.49 0.45 4.89
C HIS A 228 10.77 1.06 6.11
N SER A 229 10.42 2.33 6.00
CA SER A 229 9.70 3.11 7.03
C SER A 229 8.47 3.80 6.45
N GLY A 230 7.78 4.59 7.28
CA GLY A 230 6.57 5.31 6.90
C GLY A 230 5.34 4.42 6.76
N VAL A 231 4.27 4.98 6.19
CA VAL A 231 2.97 4.31 6.09
C VAL A 231 2.98 3.09 5.18
N ALA A 232 3.78 3.11 4.11
CA ALA A 232 3.89 2.00 3.15
C ALA A 232 5.03 1.03 3.47
N LEU A 233 5.79 1.23 4.54
CA LEU A 233 7.01 0.48 4.86
C LEU A 233 7.94 0.40 3.63
N GLY A 234 8.22 1.54 3.03
CA GLY A 234 8.93 1.75 1.77
C GLY A 234 8.19 2.74 0.86
N GLY A 235 8.51 2.79 -0.42
CA GLY A 235 7.86 3.66 -1.41
C GLY A 235 8.22 5.14 -1.31
N SER A 236 8.92 5.58 -0.28
CA SER A 236 9.18 7.00 0.01
C SER A 236 10.54 7.51 -0.48
N MET A 237 11.45 6.61 -0.88
CA MET A 237 12.80 6.99 -1.26
C MET A 237 13.35 6.13 -2.40
N MET A 238 14.36 6.67 -3.08
CA MET A 238 15.18 5.96 -4.04
C MET A 238 16.48 5.51 -3.35
N GLN A 239 16.93 4.27 -3.60
CA GLN A 239 18.15 3.74 -3.00
C GLN A 239 18.91 2.86 -3.97
N LYS A 240 20.24 2.87 -3.87
CA LYS A 240 21.09 1.95 -4.64
C LYS A 240 20.88 0.53 -4.14
N PHE A 241 20.55 -0.38 -5.07
CA PHE A 241 20.46 -1.81 -4.77
C PHE A 241 21.87 -2.42 -4.84
N GLY A 242 22.40 -2.74 -3.65
CA GLY A 242 23.76 -3.25 -3.49
C GLY A 242 24.75 -2.16 -3.05
N LEU A 243 24.63 -1.70 -1.81
CA LEU A 243 25.62 -0.81 -1.18
C LEU A 243 26.94 -1.56 -0.91
N PHE A 244 26.85 -2.86 -0.61
CA PHE A 244 27.97 -3.71 -0.22
C PHE A 244 28.24 -4.85 -1.20
N GLY A 245 27.86 -4.71 -2.47
CA GLY A 245 28.11 -5.70 -3.52
C GLY A 245 27.22 -5.51 -4.72
N ASN A 246 27.49 -6.24 -5.77
CA ASN A 246 26.71 -6.20 -7.00
C ASN A 246 25.44 -7.05 -6.83
N TYR A 247 24.24 -6.47 -6.93
CA TYR A 247 22.98 -7.17 -6.68
C TYR A 247 22.83 -8.42 -7.57
N TRP A 248 23.23 -8.36 -8.84
CA TRP A 248 23.11 -9.47 -9.79
C TRP A 248 23.91 -10.72 -9.42
N GLU A 249 24.98 -10.56 -8.63
CA GLU A 249 25.77 -11.71 -8.13
C GLU A 249 24.99 -12.53 -7.08
N TYR A 250 24.09 -11.90 -6.35
CA TYR A 250 23.27 -12.51 -5.30
C TYR A 250 21.91 -12.95 -5.81
N THR A 251 21.24 -12.12 -6.61
CA THR A 251 19.91 -12.39 -7.17
C THR A 251 19.96 -13.36 -8.35
N LYS A 252 21.13 -13.48 -9.01
CA LYS A 252 21.32 -14.22 -10.26
C LYS A 252 20.49 -13.66 -11.41
N SER A 253 20.30 -12.35 -11.41
CA SER A 253 19.62 -11.62 -12.48
C SER A 253 20.22 -11.91 -13.83
N LYS A 254 19.39 -12.25 -14.81
CA LYS A 254 19.84 -12.58 -16.18
C LYS A 254 20.32 -11.35 -16.95
N LYS A 255 19.73 -10.19 -16.63
CA LYS A 255 20.07 -8.90 -17.24
C LYS A 255 20.38 -7.91 -16.11
N ILE A 256 21.46 -7.15 -16.25
CA ILE A 256 21.78 -6.08 -15.33
C ILE A 256 20.94 -4.86 -15.69
N ASP A 257 20.03 -4.47 -14.81
CA ASP A 257 19.18 -3.29 -14.94
C ASP A 257 19.86 -2.11 -14.23
N LYS A 258 20.01 -0.98 -14.92
CA LYS A 258 20.66 0.21 -14.38
C LYS A 258 19.73 1.10 -13.53
N GLY A 259 18.45 0.71 -13.39
CA GLY A 259 17.47 1.43 -12.56
C GLY A 259 17.24 2.87 -13.04
N LEU A 260 17.35 3.83 -12.13
CA LEU A 260 17.13 5.25 -12.41
C LEU A 260 18.04 5.80 -13.54
N ALA A 261 19.24 5.23 -13.72
CA ALA A 261 20.14 5.65 -14.79
C ALA A 261 19.58 5.39 -16.19
N GLU A 262 18.63 4.47 -16.38
CA GLU A 262 17.95 4.27 -17.67
C GLU A 262 17.03 5.46 -18.02
N VAL A 263 16.62 6.25 -17.03
CA VAL A 263 15.78 7.45 -17.19
C VAL A 263 16.64 8.71 -17.27
N THR A 264 17.60 8.85 -16.35
CA THR A 264 18.39 10.10 -16.19
C THR A 264 19.63 10.15 -17.08
N VAL A 265 20.10 9.01 -17.59
CA VAL A 265 21.34 8.84 -18.37
C VAL A 265 22.60 9.29 -17.57
N LYS A 266 22.51 9.26 -16.23
CA LYS A 266 23.63 9.65 -15.33
C LYS A 266 24.24 8.39 -14.70
N SER A 267 25.57 8.26 -14.75
CA SER A 267 26.27 7.15 -14.10
C SER A 267 26.16 7.17 -12.57
N SER A 268 25.96 8.32 -11.96
CA SER A 268 25.69 8.44 -10.52
C SER A 268 24.40 7.75 -10.08
N ASP A 269 23.48 7.55 -10.99
CA ASP A 269 22.15 7.01 -10.72
C ASP A 269 22.07 5.50 -11.04
N GLU A 270 23.19 4.86 -11.41
CA GLU A 270 23.24 3.43 -11.71
C GLU A 270 22.84 2.59 -10.50
N TYR A 271 21.93 1.63 -10.77
CA TYR A 271 21.39 0.68 -9.80
C TYR A 271 20.57 1.31 -8.68
N ILE A 272 20.12 2.56 -8.86
CA ILE A 272 19.17 3.20 -7.95
C ILE A 272 17.76 2.80 -8.36
N PHE A 273 17.01 2.30 -7.37
CA PHE A 273 15.60 1.90 -7.51
C PHE A 273 14.78 2.52 -6.40
N LYS A 274 13.49 2.69 -6.65
CA LYS A 274 12.54 3.00 -5.60
C LYS A 274 12.52 1.84 -4.60
N VAL A 275 12.69 2.13 -3.33
CA VAL A 275 12.52 1.16 -2.25
C VAL A 275 11.08 0.65 -2.28
N PRO A 276 10.82 -0.64 -2.52
CA PRO A 276 9.46 -1.15 -2.61
C PRO A 276 8.76 -1.14 -1.26
N SER A 277 7.43 -1.03 -1.29
CA SER A 277 6.61 -1.30 -0.11
C SER A 277 6.77 -2.76 0.35
N LEU A 278 6.73 -2.97 1.67
CA LEU A 278 6.69 -4.33 2.25
C LEU A 278 5.28 -4.79 2.60
N ARG A 279 4.26 -3.96 2.38
CA ARG A 279 2.87 -4.38 2.60
C ARG A 279 2.51 -5.52 1.66
N ASN A 280 1.93 -6.58 2.20
CA ASN A 280 1.59 -7.82 1.51
C ASN A 280 2.79 -8.58 0.89
N ILE A 281 4.03 -8.27 1.28
CA ILE A 281 5.23 -8.84 0.64
C ILE A 281 5.25 -10.37 0.69
N THR A 282 4.67 -11.00 1.70
CA THR A 282 4.54 -12.46 1.84
C THR A 282 3.66 -13.11 0.76
N LYS A 283 2.84 -12.32 0.05
CA LYS A 283 1.89 -12.75 -0.98
C LYS A 283 2.34 -12.38 -2.41
N THR A 284 3.41 -11.60 -2.55
CA THR A 284 3.77 -10.96 -3.84
C THR A 284 5.09 -11.47 -4.41
N SER A 285 5.37 -12.77 -4.23
CA SER A 285 6.46 -13.47 -4.92
C SER A 285 6.22 -13.45 -6.45
N PRO A 286 7.28 -13.46 -7.28
CA PRO A 286 8.71 -13.40 -6.95
C PRO A 286 9.20 -11.97 -6.65
N TYR A 287 10.38 -11.88 -6.05
CA TYR A 287 10.92 -10.65 -5.47
C TYR A 287 11.94 -9.95 -6.34
N PHE A 288 12.21 -8.68 -5.98
CA PHE A 288 13.06 -7.71 -6.66
C PHE A 288 12.47 -7.19 -7.97
N HIS A 289 13.14 -6.20 -8.55
CA HIS A 289 12.68 -5.47 -9.72
C HIS A 289 12.54 -6.32 -10.98
N ASP A 290 13.20 -7.47 -11.03
CA ASP A 290 13.19 -8.42 -12.16
C ASP A 290 12.56 -9.77 -11.82
N GLY A 291 11.99 -9.92 -10.61
CA GLY A 291 11.39 -11.17 -10.16
C GLY A 291 12.35 -12.36 -10.12
N SER A 292 13.66 -12.10 -9.92
CA SER A 292 14.70 -13.14 -9.99
C SER A 292 14.75 -14.07 -8.80
N VAL A 293 14.08 -13.75 -7.69
CA VAL A 293 14.12 -14.53 -6.45
C VAL A 293 12.71 -14.89 -5.99
N GLU A 294 12.41 -16.19 -5.85
CA GLU A 294 11.09 -16.67 -5.45
C GLU A 294 10.90 -16.73 -3.92
N SER A 295 11.99 -16.98 -3.17
CA SER A 295 11.94 -17.16 -1.72
C SER A 295 12.07 -15.84 -0.98
N LEU A 296 11.09 -15.53 -0.11
CA LEU A 296 11.15 -14.37 0.80
C LEU A 296 12.33 -14.46 1.76
N GLU A 297 12.57 -15.65 2.31
CA GLU A 297 13.70 -15.95 3.18
C GLU A 297 15.03 -15.58 2.49
N LYS A 298 15.23 -16.05 1.25
CA LYS A 298 16.41 -15.71 0.46
C LYS A 298 16.50 -14.20 0.19
N SER A 299 15.38 -13.55 -0.07
CA SER A 299 15.34 -12.11 -0.33
C SER A 299 15.75 -11.30 0.90
N ILE A 300 15.31 -11.68 2.10
CA ILE A 300 15.72 -11.06 3.36
C ILE A 300 17.23 -11.21 3.57
N LYS A 301 17.80 -12.40 3.37
CA LYS A 301 19.25 -12.64 3.48
C LYS A 301 20.05 -11.80 2.47
N ILE A 302 19.58 -11.71 1.22
CA ILE A 302 20.19 -10.86 0.19
C ILE A 302 20.15 -9.39 0.61
N MET A 303 19.02 -8.90 1.09
CA MET A 303 18.90 -7.51 1.54
C MET A 303 19.79 -7.21 2.74
N ALA A 304 19.83 -8.09 3.74
CA ALA A 304 20.72 -7.92 4.90
C ALA A 304 22.19 -7.84 4.46
N LYS A 305 22.62 -8.70 3.53
CA LYS A 305 23.98 -8.70 3.02
C LYS A 305 24.29 -7.47 2.17
N LEU A 306 23.44 -7.16 1.19
CA LEU A 306 23.70 -6.10 0.21
C LEU A 306 23.49 -4.68 0.75
N GLN A 307 22.56 -4.49 1.69
CA GLN A 307 22.21 -3.14 2.17
C GLN A 307 22.81 -2.80 3.54
N SER A 308 23.18 -3.82 4.35
CA SER A 308 23.67 -3.61 5.71
C SER A 308 24.99 -4.33 6.00
N ASN A 309 25.53 -5.10 5.03
CA ASN A 309 26.69 -5.98 5.18
C ASN A 309 26.59 -6.91 6.41
N LYS A 310 25.39 -7.39 6.69
CA LYS A 310 25.11 -8.30 7.81
C LYS A 310 24.88 -9.71 7.30
N ASP A 311 25.38 -10.68 8.06
CA ASP A 311 24.99 -12.08 7.95
C ASP A 311 23.91 -12.33 9.02
N ILE A 312 22.65 -12.46 8.58
CA ILE A 312 21.49 -12.63 9.43
C ILE A 312 21.26 -14.12 9.72
N THR A 313 20.90 -14.46 10.94
CA THR A 313 20.62 -15.84 11.35
C THR A 313 19.29 -16.36 10.81
N GLU A 314 19.14 -17.69 10.77
CA GLU A 314 17.87 -18.33 10.36
C GLU A 314 16.71 -17.95 11.29
N ASP A 315 16.96 -17.84 12.59
CA ASP A 315 15.95 -17.46 13.58
C ASP A 315 15.50 -15.99 13.36
N GLU A 316 16.44 -15.08 13.13
CA GLU A 316 16.11 -13.68 12.82
C GLU A 316 15.32 -13.55 11.51
N VAL A 317 15.65 -14.36 10.50
CA VAL A 317 14.90 -14.39 9.23
C VAL A 317 13.47 -14.88 9.47
N ALA A 318 13.31 -15.98 10.25
CA ALA A 318 12.00 -16.53 10.57
C ALA A 318 11.15 -15.53 11.39
N ASP A 319 11.76 -14.81 12.32
CA ASP A 319 11.11 -13.78 13.10
C ASP A 319 10.67 -12.59 12.23
N ILE A 320 11.56 -12.10 11.34
CA ILE A 320 11.23 -11.03 10.38
C ILE A 320 10.08 -11.46 9.47
N ILE A 321 10.06 -12.69 8.95
CA ILE A 321 8.95 -13.20 8.15
C ILE A 321 7.65 -13.14 8.95
N SER A 322 7.67 -13.57 10.23
CA SER A 322 6.48 -13.49 11.08
C SER A 322 5.99 -12.06 11.26
N PHE A 323 6.88 -11.07 11.39
CA PHE A 323 6.49 -9.66 11.38
C PHE A 323 5.88 -9.25 10.03
N LEU A 324 6.49 -9.63 8.91
CA LEU A 324 5.99 -9.29 7.57
C LEU A 324 4.60 -9.89 7.29
N GLU A 325 4.26 -11.04 7.89
CA GLU A 325 2.91 -11.61 7.84
C GLU A 325 1.86 -10.68 8.49
N SER A 326 2.25 -9.89 9.49
CA SER A 326 1.34 -8.92 10.11
C SER A 326 0.99 -7.73 9.20
N LEU A 327 1.71 -7.56 8.10
CA LEU A 327 1.47 -6.54 7.07
C LEU A 327 0.46 -7.01 6.02
N GLU A 328 0.00 -8.25 6.10
CA GLU A 328 -1.00 -8.79 5.17
C GLU A 328 -2.36 -8.14 5.40
N ALA A 329 -2.93 -7.67 4.32
CA ALA A 329 -4.30 -7.18 4.29
C ALA A 329 -4.88 -7.30 2.88
N ASP A 330 -6.14 -7.69 2.80
CA ASP A 330 -6.80 -7.94 1.53
C ASP A 330 -7.89 -6.89 1.28
N LEU A 331 -8.18 -6.64 0.03
CA LEU A 331 -9.25 -5.74 -0.40
C LEU A 331 -10.62 -6.37 -0.16
N ASP A 332 -11.63 -5.53 0.05
CA ASP A 332 -13.02 -5.98 0.03
C ASP A 332 -13.32 -6.74 -1.27
N PRO A 333 -14.07 -7.85 -1.20
CA PRO A 333 -14.42 -8.65 -2.38
C PRO A 333 -15.06 -7.83 -3.50
N GLU A 334 -15.87 -6.83 -3.15
CA GLU A 334 -16.49 -5.92 -4.12
C GLU A 334 -15.49 -5.11 -4.94
N MET A 335 -14.30 -4.86 -4.42
CA MET A 335 -13.25 -4.16 -5.18
C MET A 335 -12.55 -5.05 -6.20
N LYS A 336 -12.60 -6.38 -6.05
CA LYS A 336 -11.85 -7.35 -6.85
C LYS A 336 -12.55 -7.80 -8.13
N THR A 337 -13.81 -7.45 -8.31
CA THR A 337 -14.64 -7.84 -9.46
C THR A 337 -15.47 -6.66 -9.95
N LEU A 338 -15.93 -6.70 -11.21
CA LEU A 338 -16.91 -5.74 -11.76
C LEU A 338 -18.32 -6.05 -11.29
#